data_c44153b503aa797b1ffd3fe5216911fb
#
_entry.id   c44153b503aa797b1ffd3fe5216911fb
#
_cell.length_a   1.000
_cell.length_b   1.000
_cell.length_c   1.000
_cell.angle_alpha   90.00
_cell.angle_beta   90.00
_cell.angle_gamma   90.00
#
_symmetry.space_group_name_H-M   'P 1'
#
loop_
_entity.id
_entity.type
_entity.pdbx_description
1 polymer ?
#
loop_
_entity_poly.entity_id
_entity_poly.type
_entity_poly.pdbx_seq_one_letter_code
_entity_poly.pdbx_strand_id
1 'polypeptide(L)'
;MLSLKLRGAFEAITGLEGYSDQNYMEISVEAGLTFPNFRLFRFNGRDRGLMRATSEISLLYDSQNRPEFHRRVLTSALRYRWQSPNGLLRHRIDLIDLNYVFMPWISETFRKDYLEDETDRNAILRYNYENLFIMRLGYSFTYNSQRNATSIADYGSNALGIRFNVESAGNVLYGFSNLFGANRNDQGQYTLFNIAYAQYLKGDFDISKSFRFDDRNSLALHFG
;
A
#
# COMPACT_ATOMS: atom_id res chain seq x y z
N MET A 1 -14.47 13.76 7.55
CA MET A 1 -14.75 14.01 6.10
C MET A 1 -15.01 12.66 5.47
N LEU A 2 -16.13 12.51 4.77
CA LEU A 2 -16.47 11.32 3.98
C LEU A 2 -16.15 11.60 2.52
N SER A 3 -15.51 10.67 1.84
CA SER A 3 -15.27 10.67 0.39
C SER A 3 -15.83 9.39 -0.21
N LEU A 4 -16.51 9.52 -1.34
CA LEU A 4 -17.00 8.41 -2.14
C LEU A 4 -16.60 8.65 -3.58
N LYS A 5 -15.97 7.65 -4.21
CA LYS A 5 -15.61 7.69 -5.62
C LYS A 5 -16.15 6.46 -6.32
N LEU A 6 -16.73 6.68 -7.47
CA LEU A 6 -17.21 5.64 -8.37
C LEU A 6 -16.47 5.80 -9.69
N ARG A 7 -15.98 4.70 -10.23
CA ARG A 7 -15.37 4.66 -11.56
C ARG A 7 -15.95 3.49 -12.32
N GLY A 8 -16.13 3.68 -13.60
CA GLY A 8 -16.54 2.63 -14.53
C GLY A 8 -15.81 2.80 -15.84
N ALA A 9 -15.39 1.70 -16.42
CA ALA A 9 -14.82 1.64 -17.77
C ALA A 9 -15.47 0.48 -18.52
N PHE A 10 -15.75 0.71 -19.78
CA PHE A 10 -16.25 -0.29 -20.70
C PHE A 10 -15.51 -0.17 -22.02
N GLU A 11 -15.06 -1.30 -22.55
CA GLU A 11 -14.43 -1.38 -23.85
C GLU A 11 -14.95 -2.61 -24.58
N ALA A 12 -15.42 -2.44 -25.80
CA ALA A 12 -15.77 -3.54 -26.68
C ALA A 12 -14.54 -3.92 -27.49
N ILE A 13 -14.02 -5.11 -27.24
CA ILE A 13 -12.85 -5.64 -27.94
C ILE A 13 -13.34 -6.55 -29.05
N THR A 14 -12.90 -6.32 -30.27
CA THR A 14 -13.26 -7.14 -31.45
C THR A 14 -12.05 -7.89 -31.96
N GLY A 15 -12.25 -9.15 -32.42
CA GLY A 15 -11.21 -9.91 -33.10
C GLY A 15 -10.32 -10.76 -32.19
N LEU A 16 -10.72 -11.00 -30.96
CA LEU A 16 -10.03 -11.97 -30.08
C LEU A 16 -10.46 -13.40 -30.45
N GLU A 17 -9.58 -14.10 -31.14
CA GLU A 17 -9.79 -15.53 -31.44
C GLU A 17 -9.60 -16.37 -30.17
N GLY A 18 -10.50 -17.32 -29.92
CA GLY A 18 -10.41 -18.26 -28.80
C GLY A 18 -11.02 -17.79 -27.47
N TYR A 19 -11.62 -16.58 -27.43
CA TYR A 19 -12.30 -16.07 -26.25
C TYR A 19 -13.81 -15.94 -26.50
N SER A 20 -14.60 -16.42 -25.54
CA SER A 20 -16.07 -16.41 -25.64
C SER A 20 -16.69 -15.03 -25.33
N ASP A 21 -16.03 -14.24 -24.51
CA ASP A 21 -16.44 -12.89 -24.14
C ASP A 21 -15.40 -11.90 -24.70
N GLN A 22 -15.89 -10.83 -25.34
CA GLN A 22 -15.04 -9.84 -26.01
C GLN A 22 -15.17 -8.45 -25.41
N ASN A 23 -15.78 -8.36 -24.23
CA ASN A 23 -16.00 -7.08 -23.57
C ASN A 23 -15.11 -6.95 -22.35
N TYR A 24 -14.53 -5.77 -22.20
CA TYR A 24 -13.89 -5.34 -20.98
C TYR A 24 -14.84 -4.46 -20.18
N MET A 25 -15.04 -4.78 -18.94
CA MET A 25 -15.82 -3.98 -17.99
C MET A 25 -15.09 -3.87 -16.67
N GLU A 26 -14.94 -2.66 -16.17
CA GLU A 26 -14.37 -2.36 -14.87
C GLU A 26 -15.33 -1.47 -14.08
N ILE A 27 -15.56 -1.84 -12.83
CA ILE A 27 -16.33 -1.05 -11.85
C ILE A 27 -15.51 -0.97 -10.58
N SER A 28 -15.24 0.25 -10.14
CA SER A 28 -14.49 0.51 -8.90
C SER A 28 -15.28 1.44 -7.99
N VAL A 29 -15.37 1.06 -6.72
CA VAL A 29 -16.02 1.83 -5.66
C VAL A 29 -15.02 2.06 -4.54
N GLU A 30 -14.71 3.33 -4.27
CA GLU A 30 -13.82 3.73 -3.18
C GLU A 30 -14.60 4.56 -2.16
N ALA A 31 -14.58 4.15 -0.91
CA ALA A 31 -15.11 4.88 0.22
C ALA A 31 -13.99 5.24 1.20
N GLY A 32 -13.91 6.49 1.60
CA GLY A 32 -12.90 6.98 2.56
C GLY A 32 -13.53 7.81 3.65
N LEU A 33 -13.12 7.57 4.89
CA LEU A 33 -13.55 8.32 6.06
C LEU A 33 -12.33 8.86 6.79
N THR A 34 -12.22 10.17 6.84
CA THR A 34 -11.11 10.88 7.51
C THR A 34 -11.61 11.60 8.75
N PHE A 35 -11.01 11.30 9.88
CA PHE A 35 -11.27 11.93 11.16
C PHE A 35 -10.10 12.86 11.53
N PRO A 36 -10.29 14.18 11.52
CA PRO A 36 -9.29 15.09 12.04
C PRO A 36 -9.21 14.94 13.56
N ASN A 37 -8.00 14.96 14.09
CA ASN A 37 -7.73 14.87 15.53
C ASN A 37 -8.27 13.62 16.23
N PHE A 38 -8.52 12.54 15.48
CA PHE A 38 -8.90 11.26 16.08
C PHE A 38 -7.73 10.71 16.89
N ARG A 39 -8.01 10.35 18.14
CA ARG A 39 -7.03 9.97 19.15
C ARG A 39 -7.06 8.45 19.35
N LEU A 40 -6.47 7.72 18.43
CA LEU A 40 -6.30 6.28 18.60
C LEU A 40 -5.35 5.98 19.78
N PHE A 41 -4.33 6.82 19.95
CA PHE A 41 -3.39 6.74 21.07
C PHE A 41 -3.58 7.94 22.01
N ARG A 42 -3.76 7.63 23.29
CA ARG A 42 -3.90 8.66 24.32
C ARG A 42 -2.50 9.12 24.74
N PHE A 43 -1.91 10.04 24.00
CA PHE A 43 -0.69 10.71 24.45
C PHE A 43 -1.00 11.58 25.67
N ASN A 44 -0.34 11.27 26.80
CA ASN A 44 -0.41 12.10 27.99
C ASN A 44 0.62 13.22 27.88
N GLY A 45 0.21 14.48 27.90
CA GLY A 45 1.16 15.58 27.94
C GLY A 45 0.61 16.93 27.46
N ARG A 46 1.37 17.98 27.70
CA ARG A 46 1.11 19.37 27.34
C ARG A 46 1.01 19.60 25.82
N ASP A 47 1.59 18.69 25.02
CA ASP A 47 1.70 18.83 23.56
C ASP A 47 0.45 18.39 22.79
N ARG A 48 -0.58 17.92 23.49
CA ARG A 48 -1.83 17.43 22.89
C ARG A 48 -2.55 18.40 21.98
N GLY A 49 -2.53 19.69 22.34
CA GLY A 49 -3.23 20.73 21.59
C GLY A 49 -2.50 21.16 20.33
N LEU A 50 -1.21 20.89 20.24
CA LEU A 50 -0.33 21.35 19.18
C LEU A 50 -0.05 20.29 18.11
N MET A 51 -0.24 19.00 18.43
CA MET A 51 -0.07 17.90 17.47
C MET A 51 -1.26 17.80 16.51
N ARG A 52 -0.98 17.83 15.22
CA ARG A 52 -1.96 17.57 14.19
C ARG A 52 -1.98 16.06 13.91
N ALA A 53 -3.09 15.43 14.26
CA ALA A 53 -3.30 13.99 14.02
C ALA A 53 -4.50 13.78 13.10
N THR A 54 -4.45 12.72 12.30
CA THR A 54 -5.52 12.35 11.37
C THR A 54 -5.60 10.84 11.30
N SER A 55 -6.80 10.30 11.46
CA SER A 55 -7.09 8.89 11.18
C SER A 55 -7.90 8.78 9.91
N GLU A 56 -7.57 7.79 9.12
CA GLU A 56 -8.20 7.51 7.83
C GLU A 56 -8.57 6.03 7.75
N ILE A 57 -9.82 5.79 7.42
CA ILE A 57 -10.31 4.46 7.06
C ILE A 57 -10.66 4.53 5.58
N SER A 58 -10.16 3.62 4.79
CA SER A 58 -10.50 3.51 3.37
C SER A 58 -10.88 2.09 3.00
N LEU A 59 -11.84 1.97 2.11
CA LEU A 59 -12.30 0.74 1.52
C LEU A 59 -12.39 0.94 0.01
N LEU A 60 -11.77 0.07 -0.75
CA LEU A 60 -11.83 0.02 -2.20
C LEU A 60 -12.28 -1.37 -2.63
N TYR A 61 -13.30 -1.42 -3.45
CA TYR A 61 -13.69 -2.61 -4.19
C TYR A 61 -13.53 -2.34 -5.67
N ASP A 62 -12.82 -3.21 -6.36
CA ASP A 62 -12.59 -3.16 -7.78
C ASP A 62 -12.97 -4.49 -8.43
N SER A 63 -13.76 -4.41 -9.48
CA SER A 63 -14.29 -5.54 -10.21
C SER A 63 -13.94 -5.39 -11.68
N GLN A 64 -13.06 -6.23 -12.18
CA GLN A 64 -12.65 -6.27 -13.57
C GLN A 64 -13.14 -7.57 -14.22
N ASN A 65 -13.86 -7.42 -15.31
CA ASN A 65 -14.23 -8.51 -16.21
C ASN A 65 -13.49 -8.30 -17.54
N ARG A 66 -12.64 -9.24 -17.86
CA ARG A 66 -11.89 -9.28 -19.12
C ARG A 66 -12.16 -10.59 -19.85
N PRO A 67 -11.96 -10.65 -21.16
CA PRO A 67 -12.07 -11.91 -21.90
C PRO A 67 -11.16 -13.02 -21.36
N GLU A 68 -10.00 -12.62 -20.83
CA GLU A 68 -8.98 -13.54 -20.34
C GLU A 68 -9.26 -14.01 -18.90
N PHE A 69 -9.80 -13.13 -18.05
CA PHE A 69 -10.04 -13.41 -16.64
C PHE A 69 -11.06 -12.46 -16.00
N HIS A 70 -11.64 -12.91 -14.91
CA HIS A 70 -12.37 -12.03 -13.99
C HIS A 70 -11.53 -11.83 -12.71
N ARG A 71 -11.37 -10.58 -12.31
CA ARG A 71 -10.62 -10.20 -11.11
C ARG A 71 -11.47 -9.36 -10.18
N ARG A 72 -11.38 -9.66 -8.90
CA ARG A 72 -12.02 -8.90 -7.82
C ARG A 72 -10.94 -8.49 -6.83
N VAL A 73 -10.86 -7.22 -6.52
CA VAL A 73 -9.89 -6.69 -5.55
C VAL A 73 -10.64 -5.98 -4.45
N LEU A 74 -10.39 -6.37 -3.22
CA LEU A 74 -10.85 -5.68 -2.03
C LEU A 74 -9.63 -5.14 -1.29
N THR A 75 -9.55 -3.82 -1.17
CA THR A 75 -8.50 -3.16 -0.37
C THR A 75 -9.14 -2.42 0.79
N SER A 76 -8.65 -2.64 1.99
CA SER A 76 -9.07 -1.93 3.19
C SER A 76 -7.86 -1.42 3.93
N ALA A 77 -7.88 -0.16 4.34
CA ALA A 77 -6.77 0.42 5.08
C ALA A 77 -7.24 1.25 6.28
N LEU A 78 -6.53 1.09 7.38
CA LEU A 78 -6.65 1.91 8.58
C LEU A 78 -5.30 2.57 8.83
N ARG A 79 -5.24 3.88 8.64
CA ARG A 79 -4.03 4.70 8.71
C ARG A 79 -4.15 5.74 9.79
N TYR A 80 -3.07 5.94 10.53
CA TYR A 80 -2.95 7.01 11.50
C TYR A 80 -1.71 7.85 11.18
N ARG A 81 -1.92 9.16 11.04
CA ARG A 81 -0.85 10.12 10.74
C ARG A 81 -0.82 11.19 11.79
N TRP A 82 0.36 11.55 12.25
CA TRP A 82 0.52 12.70 13.12
C TRP A 82 1.79 13.46 12.80
N GLN A 83 1.80 14.71 13.22
CA GLN A 83 2.87 15.63 13.00
C GLN A 83 3.25 16.29 14.30
N SER A 84 4.56 16.47 14.53
CA SER A 84 5.07 17.22 15.68
C SER A 84 4.57 18.67 15.69
N PRO A 85 4.52 19.35 16.86
CA PRO A 85 4.08 20.75 16.96
C PRO A 85 4.88 21.70 16.08
N ASN A 86 6.20 21.49 15.96
CA ASN A 86 7.08 22.27 15.09
C ASN A 86 6.97 21.92 13.60
N GLY A 87 6.18 20.90 13.24
CA GLY A 87 5.95 20.49 11.86
C GLY A 87 7.11 19.78 11.19
N LEU A 88 8.26 19.64 11.83
CA LEU A 88 9.45 19.04 11.22
C LEU A 88 9.37 17.52 11.09
N LEU A 89 8.67 16.88 12.03
CA LEU A 89 8.50 15.44 12.11
C LEU A 89 7.11 15.03 11.67
N ARG A 90 7.04 14.06 10.79
CA ARG A 90 5.79 13.38 10.38
C ARG A 90 5.93 11.91 10.61
N HIS A 91 4.90 11.34 11.18
CA HIS A 91 4.77 9.92 11.41
C HIS A 91 3.50 9.41 10.73
N ARG A 92 3.56 8.20 10.24
CA ARG A 92 2.43 7.45 9.72
C ARG A 92 2.54 6.02 10.20
N ILE A 93 1.44 5.50 10.73
CA ILE A 93 1.26 4.08 10.99
C ILE A 93 0.12 3.59 10.10
N ASP A 94 0.38 2.55 9.34
CA ASP A 94 -0.62 1.74 8.67
C ASP A 94 -0.89 0.54 9.57
N LEU A 95 -1.99 0.61 10.33
CA LEU A 95 -2.34 -0.41 11.34
C LEU A 95 -2.91 -1.66 10.68
N ILE A 96 -3.68 -1.47 9.62
CA ILE A 96 -4.24 -2.51 8.79
C ILE A 96 -4.17 -1.97 7.37
N ASP A 97 -3.50 -2.69 6.49
CA ASP A 97 -3.54 -2.46 5.05
C ASP A 97 -3.74 -3.85 4.41
N LEU A 98 -4.98 -4.14 4.10
CA LEU A 98 -5.43 -5.41 3.59
C LEU A 98 -5.61 -5.29 2.08
N ASN A 99 -5.02 -6.21 1.35
CA ASN A 99 -5.24 -6.37 -0.08
C ASN A 99 -5.61 -7.83 -0.37
N TYR A 100 -6.86 -8.02 -0.77
CA TYR A 100 -7.41 -9.31 -1.13
C TYR A 100 -7.74 -9.32 -2.61
N VAL A 101 -7.07 -10.18 -3.35
CA VAL A 101 -7.28 -10.41 -4.78
C VAL A 101 -7.90 -11.77 -4.95
N PHE A 102 -9.02 -11.82 -5.63
CA PHE A 102 -9.74 -13.04 -5.95
C PHE A 102 -9.99 -13.13 -7.45
N MET A 103 -9.65 -14.28 -8.03
CA MET A 103 -9.82 -14.59 -9.44
C MET A 103 -10.91 -15.64 -9.59
N PRO A 104 -12.20 -15.26 -9.71
CA PRO A 104 -13.31 -16.20 -9.79
C PRO A 104 -13.31 -17.03 -11.07
N TRP A 105 -12.71 -16.51 -12.11
CA TRP A 105 -12.66 -17.18 -13.41
C TRP A 105 -11.43 -16.77 -14.21
N ILE A 106 -10.82 -17.74 -14.87
CA ILE A 106 -9.72 -17.57 -15.82
C ILE A 106 -10.05 -18.43 -17.03
N SER A 107 -9.94 -17.86 -18.23
CA SER A 107 -10.17 -18.54 -19.49
C SER A 107 -9.20 -19.74 -19.66
N GLU A 108 -9.69 -20.83 -20.20
CA GLU A 108 -8.86 -22.01 -20.48
C GLU A 108 -7.76 -21.73 -21.50
N THR A 109 -8.04 -20.92 -22.50
CA THR A 109 -7.07 -20.47 -23.50
C THR A 109 -5.93 -19.70 -22.82
N PHE A 110 -6.28 -18.71 -22.02
CA PHE A 110 -5.30 -17.90 -21.28
C PHE A 110 -4.48 -18.76 -20.30
N ARG A 111 -5.13 -19.71 -19.62
CA ARG A 111 -4.45 -20.63 -18.70
C ARG A 111 -3.40 -21.48 -19.41
N LYS A 112 -3.76 -22.10 -20.56
CA LYS A 112 -2.85 -22.93 -21.32
C LYS A 112 -1.69 -22.14 -21.91
N ASP A 113 -1.98 -20.96 -22.46
CA ASP A 113 -0.96 -20.18 -23.19
C ASP A 113 0.02 -19.48 -22.24
N TYR A 114 -0.40 -19.12 -21.01
CA TYR A 114 0.39 -18.26 -20.13
C TYR A 114 0.65 -18.82 -18.73
N LEU A 115 -0.12 -19.79 -18.24
CA LEU A 115 -0.02 -20.25 -16.86
C LEU A 115 0.44 -21.70 -16.71
N GLU A 116 0.25 -22.56 -17.72
CA GLU A 116 0.57 -24.00 -17.65
C GLU A 116 1.97 -24.32 -18.19
N ASP A 117 2.61 -23.42 -18.90
CA ASP A 117 3.95 -23.64 -19.43
C ASP A 117 5.00 -23.50 -18.32
N GLU A 118 5.82 -24.54 -18.09
CA GLU A 118 6.73 -24.65 -16.94
C GLU A 118 8.01 -23.79 -17.05
N THR A 119 8.05 -22.81 -17.95
CA THR A 119 9.20 -21.92 -18.05
C THR A 119 9.25 -20.90 -16.90
N ASP A 120 10.45 -20.57 -16.40
CA ASP A 120 10.66 -19.60 -15.31
C ASP A 120 9.96 -18.24 -15.54
N ARG A 121 9.77 -17.87 -16.80
CA ARG A 121 9.08 -16.67 -17.20
C ARG A 121 7.59 -16.70 -16.83
N ASN A 122 6.99 -17.86 -16.92
CA ASN A 122 5.57 -18.07 -16.63
C ASN A 122 5.32 -18.23 -15.12
N ALA A 123 6.31 -18.64 -14.34
CA ALA A 123 6.21 -18.70 -12.88
C ALA A 123 5.89 -17.31 -12.27
N ILE A 124 6.54 -16.24 -12.74
CA ILE A 124 6.28 -14.88 -12.28
C ILE A 124 4.89 -14.40 -12.72
N LEU A 125 4.48 -14.72 -13.95
CA LEU A 125 3.15 -14.39 -14.45
C LEU A 125 2.07 -15.11 -13.65
N ARG A 126 2.25 -16.37 -13.33
CA ARG A 126 1.33 -17.19 -12.55
C ARG A 126 0.98 -16.56 -11.21
N TYR A 127 1.97 -16.01 -10.48
CA TYR A 127 1.74 -15.32 -9.22
C TYR A 127 0.80 -14.10 -9.35
N ASN A 128 0.75 -13.44 -10.50
CA ASN A 128 -0.12 -12.30 -10.73
C ASN A 128 -1.59 -12.69 -10.96
N TYR A 129 -1.86 -13.97 -11.27
CA TYR A 129 -3.19 -14.50 -11.55
C TYR A 129 -3.67 -15.52 -10.52
N GLU A 130 -3.00 -15.60 -9.38
CA GLU A 130 -3.46 -16.40 -8.24
C GLU A 130 -4.26 -15.53 -7.25
N ASN A 131 -5.05 -16.22 -6.44
CA ASN A 131 -5.70 -15.55 -5.31
C ASN A 131 -4.65 -15.11 -4.32
N LEU A 132 -4.69 -13.86 -3.93
CA LEU A 132 -3.67 -13.25 -3.09
C LEU A 132 -4.30 -12.57 -1.87
N PHE A 133 -3.76 -12.87 -0.72
CA PHE A 133 -4.11 -12.21 0.53
C PHE A 133 -2.87 -11.60 1.15
N ILE A 134 -2.85 -10.27 1.22
CA ILE A 134 -1.75 -9.52 1.86
C ILE A 134 -2.34 -8.64 2.94
N MET A 135 -1.89 -8.84 4.16
CA MET A 135 -2.17 -7.94 5.28
C MET A 135 -0.86 -7.32 5.77
N ARG A 136 -0.75 -6.02 5.62
CA ARG A 136 0.45 -5.24 5.95
C ARG A 136 0.24 -4.42 7.22
N LEU A 137 1.31 -4.30 7.98
CA LEU A 137 1.51 -3.33 9.04
C LEU A 137 2.70 -2.48 8.64
N GLY A 138 2.57 -1.16 8.68
CA GLY A 138 3.62 -0.25 8.24
C GLY A 138 3.85 0.90 9.21
N TYR A 139 5.09 1.37 9.28
CA TYR A 139 5.45 2.59 9.95
C TYR A 139 6.37 3.42 9.08
N SER A 140 6.04 4.68 8.92
CA SER A 140 6.85 5.66 8.20
C SER A 140 7.15 6.86 9.08
N PHE A 141 8.38 7.31 8.98
CA PHE A 141 8.89 8.50 9.64
C PHE A 141 9.54 9.42 8.61
N THR A 142 9.23 10.71 8.68
CA THR A 142 9.85 11.72 7.83
C THR A 142 10.24 12.92 8.66
N TYR A 143 11.50 13.29 8.60
CA TYR A 143 12.05 14.53 9.13
C TYR A 143 12.43 15.46 7.99
N ASN A 144 12.06 16.74 8.09
CA ASN A 144 12.47 17.76 7.14
C ASN A 144 12.76 19.06 7.89
N SER A 145 14.04 19.45 7.96
CA SER A 145 14.48 20.62 8.71
C SER A 145 13.98 21.96 8.15
N GLN A 146 13.59 21.99 6.88
CA GLN A 146 13.18 23.23 6.20
C GLN A 146 11.67 23.44 6.09
N ARG A 147 10.88 22.55 6.65
CA ARG A 147 9.43 22.63 6.48
C ARG A 147 8.81 23.91 7.02
N ASN A 148 9.44 24.55 7.98
CA ASN A 148 9.01 25.79 8.60
C ASN A 148 9.82 27.00 8.13
N ALA A 149 10.60 26.86 7.07
CA ALA A 149 11.31 27.99 6.48
C ALA A 149 10.30 29.07 6.07
N THR A 150 10.45 30.26 6.62
CA THR A 150 9.54 31.40 6.42
C THR A 150 10.06 32.40 5.41
N SER A 151 11.35 32.29 5.06
CA SER A 151 12.00 33.16 4.09
C SER A 151 12.68 32.36 2.96
N ILE A 152 12.84 33.00 1.80
CA ILE A 152 13.58 32.42 0.66
C ILE A 152 15.05 32.16 1.04
N ALA A 153 15.60 32.95 1.95
CA ALA A 153 16.97 32.77 2.45
C ALA A 153 17.11 31.48 3.31
N ASP A 154 16.06 31.07 3.98
CA ASP A 154 16.03 29.83 4.77
C ASP A 154 15.84 28.60 3.89
N TYR A 155 15.23 28.76 2.70
CA TYR A 155 15.09 27.69 1.73
C TYR A 155 16.45 27.38 1.09
N GLY A 156 16.88 26.12 1.24
CA GLY A 156 18.12 25.65 0.62
C GLY A 156 19.37 25.78 1.47
N SER A 157 19.35 26.52 2.60
CA SER A 157 20.49 26.57 3.49
C SER A 157 20.51 25.35 4.43
N ASN A 158 21.52 24.50 4.31
CA ASN A 158 21.78 23.38 5.25
C ASN A 158 20.58 22.48 5.53
N ALA A 159 19.77 22.19 4.51
CA ALA A 159 18.61 21.31 4.65
C ALA A 159 19.00 19.89 5.00
N LEU A 160 18.28 19.29 5.95
CA LEU A 160 18.39 17.88 6.27
C LEU A 160 17.00 17.23 6.11
N GLY A 161 16.93 16.21 5.27
CA GLY A 161 15.80 15.33 5.10
C GLY A 161 16.15 13.92 5.50
N ILE A 162 15.30 13.27 6.28
CA ILE A 162 15.44 11.86 6.64
C ILE A 162 14.09 11.22 6.40
N ARG A 163 14.07 10.08 5.70
CA ARG A 163 12.90 9.23 5.55
C ARG A 163 13.26 7.82 5.97
N PHE A 164 12.41 7.23 6.75
CA PHE A 164 12.50 5.85 7.14
C PHE A 164 11.12 5.21 6.95
N ASN A 165 11.09 4.03 6.39
CA ASN A 165 9.89 3.26 6.19
C ASN A 165 10.18 1.80 6.50
N VAL A 166 9.29 1.17 7.27
CA VAL A 166 9.31 -0.27 7.54
C VAL A 166 7.93 -0.84 7.33
N GLU A 167 7.87 -1.97 6.66
CA GLU A 167 6.65 -2.67 6.32
C GLU A 167 6.81 -4.15 6.62
N SER A 168 5.81 -4.72 7.29
CA SER A 168 5.74 -6.13 7.63
C SER A 168 4.42 -6.70 7.13
N ALA A 169 4.47 -7.67 6.24
CA ALA A 169 3.28 -8.35 5.73
C ALA A 169 3.19 -9.77 6.31
N GLY A 170 1.98 -10.20 6.65
CA GLY A 170 1.65 -11.55 7.08
C GLY A 170 2.22 -11.99 8.43
N ASN A 171 3.27 -11.35 8.95
CA ASN A 171 3.94 -11.79 10.18
C ASN A 171 3.04 -11.71 11.41
N VAL A 172 2.17 -10.72 11.48
CA VAL A 172 1.17 -10.59 12.55
C VAL A 172 0.15 -11.72 12.47
N LEU A 173 -0.36 -12.00 11.26
CA LEU A 173 -1.26 -13.13 11.01
C LEU A 173 -0.59 -14.46 11.34
N TYR A 174 0.67 -14.63 10.98
CA TYR A 174 1.45 -15.82 11.32
C TYR A 174 1.53 -16.04 12.83
N GLY A 175 1.83 -14.97 13.59
CA GLY A 175 1.85 -15.02 15.04
C GLY A 175 0.52 -15.45 15.65
N PHE A 176 -0.59 -14.87 15.18
CA PHE A 176 -1.94 -15.26 15.59
C PHE A 176 -2.28 -16.68 15.17
N SER A 177 -1.99 -17.05 13.91
CA SER A 177 -2.25 -18.39 13.39
C SER A 177 -1.51 -19.48 14.17
N ASN A 178 -0.30 -19.20 14.59
CA ASN A 178 0.49 -20.10 15.42
C ASN A 178 -0.07 -20.24 16.85
N LEU A 179 -0.55 -19.14 17.44
CA LEU A 179 -1.12 -19.13 18.79
C LEU A 179 -2.49 -19.82 18.86
N PHE A 180 -3.31 -19.69 17.82
CA PHE A 180 -4.68 -20.19 17.77
C PHE A 180 -4.84 -21.50 16.98
N GLY A 181 -3.75 -22.10 16.50
CA GLY A 181 -3.78 -23.38 15.80
C GLY A 181 -4.52 -23.36 14.47
N ALA A 182 -4.29 -22.30 13.66
CA ALA A 182 -4.95 -22.17 12.37
C ALA A 182 -4.55 -23.29 11.38
N ASN A 183 -5.41 -23.52 10.41
CA ASN A 183 -5.19 -24.56 9.38
C ASN A 183 -4.00 -24.20 8.48
N ARG A 184 -3.29 -25.24 8.04
CA ARG A 184 -2.23 -25.12 7.07
C ARG A 184 -2.66 -25.84 5.78
N ASN A 185 -2.17 -25.36 4.64
CA ASN A 185 -2.31 -26.05 3.37
C ASN A 185 -1.32 -27.23 3.26
N ASP A 186 -1.42 -27.99 2.17
CA ASP A 186 -0.54 -29.14 1.89
C ASP A 186 0.94 -28.74 1.77
N GLN A 187 1.23 -27.48 1.53
CA GLN A 187 2.58 -26.91 1.47
C GLN A 187 3.08 -26.38 2.84
N GLY A 188 2.30 -26.59 3.91
CA GLY A 188 2.65 -26.18 5.27
C GLY A 188 2.46 -24.68 5.58
N GLN A 189 1.90 -23.91 4.64
CA GLN A 189 1.64 -22.48 4.81
C GLN A 189 0.31 -22.28 5.55
N TYR A 190 0.25 -21.28 6.44
CA TYR A 190 -1.01 -20.89 7.03
C TYR A 190 -1.90 -20.21 6.00
N THR A 191 -3.18 -20.53 6.06
CA THR A 191 -4.18 -20.01 5.14
C THR A 191 -5.24 -19.19 5.90
N LEU A 192 -5.74 -18.15 5.26
CA LEU A 192 -6.92 -17.42 5.67
C LEU A 192 -7.91 -17.44 4.49
N PHE A 193 -9.15 -17.86 4.74
CA PHE A 193 -10.14 -18.09 3.67
C PHE A 193 -9.66 -19.05 2.56
N ASN A 194 -8.89 -20.08 2.93
CA ASN A 194 -8.24 -21.04 2.01
C ASN A 194 -7.19 -20.44 1.06
N ILE A 195 -6.70 -19.23 1.35
CA ILE A 195 -5.67 -18.56 0.57
C ILE A 195 -4.43 -18.39 1.44
N ALA A 196 -3.28 -18.78 0.92
CA ALA A 196 -1.99 -18.53 1.57
C ALA A 196 -1.71 -17.03 1.58
N TYR A 197 -1.29 -16.50 2.72
CA TYR A 197 -0.96 -15.09 2.82
C TYR A 197 0.53 -14.85 2.66
N ALA A 198 0.86 -13.77 1.96
CA ALA A 198 2.25 -13.39 1.75
C ALA A 198 2.91 -12.93 3.06
N GLN A 199 4.16 -13.36 3.28
CA GLN A 199 4.99 -12.95 4.41
C GLN A 199 6.25 -12.29 3.90
N TYR A 200 6.50 -11.06 4.33
CA TYR A 200 7.76 -10.36 4.08
C TYR A 200 8.01 -9.27 5.11
N LEU A 201 9.26 -8.82 5.16
CA LEU A 201 9.69 -7.62 5.85
C LEU A 201 10.45 -6.75 4.85
N LYS A 202 10.07 -5.48 4.74
CA LYS A 202 10.71 -4.51 3.88
C LYS A 202 11.08 -3.28 4.70
N GLY A 203 12.27 -2.74 4.46
CA GLY A 203 12.73 -1.49 5.05
C GLY A 203 13.34 -0.61 3.99
N ASP A 204 13.00 0.69 4.02
CA ASP A 204 13.56 1.71 3.14
C ASP A 204 14.11 2.83 4.03
N PHE A 205 15.29 3.31 3.71
CA PHE A 205 15.93 4.42 4.38
C PHE A 205 16.47 5.41 3.35
N ASP A 206 16.27 6.68 3.62
CA ASP A 206 16.67 7.76 2.73
C ASP A 206 17.14 8.95 3.56
N ILE A 207 18.31 9.47 3.28
CA ILE A 207 18.86 10.66 3.90
C ILE A 207 19.35 11.63 2.82
N SER A 208 18.93 12.87 2.93
CA SER A 208 19.37 13.94 2.05
C SER A 208 19.91 15.12 2.86
N LYS A 209 21.05 15.66 2.46
CA LYS A 209 21.66 16.82 3.07
C LYS A 209 22.08 17.81 2.00
N SER A 210 21.63 19.05 2.13
CA SER A 210 22.13 20.14 1.29
C SER A 210 22.99 21.10 2.11
N PHE A 211 24.05 21.55 1.49
CA PHE A 211 24.95 22.58 2.00
C PHE A 211 24.94 23.74 1.03
N ARG A 212 24.66 24.92 1.49
CA ARG A 212 24.79 26.14 0.71
C ARG A 212 26.05 26.88 1.17
N PHE A 213 26.99 27.07 0.27
CA PHE A 213 28.23 27.76 0.57
C PHE A 213 28.11 29.27 0.33
N ASP A 214 27.43 29.61 -0.75
CA ASP A 214 27.13 30.99 -1.13
C ASP A 214 25.89 31.07 -2.02
N ASP A 215 25.56 32.27 -2.55
CA ASP A 215 24.36 32.46 -3.38
C ASP A 215 24.41 31.75 -4.75
N ARG A 216 25.55 31.24 -5.14
CA ARG A 216 25.75 30.58 -6.45
C ARG A 216 26.15 29.12 -6.33
N ASN A 217 26.68 28.72 -5.15
CA ASN A 217 27.25 27.38 -4.95
C ASN A 217 26.51 26.62 -3.86
N SER A 218 26.06 25.44 -4.20
CA SER A 218 25.46 24.49 -3.25
C SER A 218 25.86 23.07 -3.55
N LEU A 219 25.92 22.23 -2.54
CA LEU A 219 26.16 20.79 -2.64
C LEU A 219 24.96 20.06 -2.05
N ALA A 220 24.41 19.12 -2.78
CA ALA A 220 23.38 18.21 -2.28
C ALA A 220 23.92 16.79 -2.28
N LEU A 221 23.81 16.13 -1.14
CA LEU A 221 24.15 14.72 -0.95
C LEU A 221 22.88 13.94 -0.68
N HIS A 222 22.76 12.79 -1.30
CA HIS A 222 21.66 11.87 -1.13
C HIS A 222 22.18 10.45 -0.96
N PHE A 223 21.62 9.73 0.00
CA PHE A 223 21.89 8.34 0.28
C PHE A 223 20.58 7.63 0.56
N GLY A 224 20.31 6.51 -0.12
CA GLY A 224 19.13 5.68 0.01
C GLY A 224 19.38 4.24 -0.42
#